data_dd5bcccdf684c9f4c257a92537bd5829
#
_entry.id   dd5bcccdf684c9f4c257a92537bd5829
#
_cell.length_a   1.000
_cell.length_b   1.000
_cell.length_c   1.000
_cell.angle_alpha   90.00
_cell.angle_beta   90.00
_cell.angle_gamma   90.00
#
_symmetry.space_group_name_H-M   'P 1'
#
loop_
_entity.id
_entity.type
_entity.pdbx_description
1 polymer ?
#
loop_
_entity_poly.entity_id
_entity_poly.type
_entity_poly.pdbx_seq_one_letter_code
_entity_poly.pdbx_strand_id
1 'polypeptide(L)'
;KIAKTLGLPYPGGPALEALAATGDATRFELPRMLLGRKDCDFSFSGLKTAAARIAEGLTSHAERADLAAAVQAAIAAQLAERSDRAMATYAAAHGGEALRFVVAGGVAANQAVRTRLQATAQGRGFSFTAPPLAYCTDNAAMIALAGAERLALGISDPLDAAARPRWPLDEAAASANPTHVPGRKGAKA
;
A
#
# COMPACT_ATOMS: atom_id res chain seq x y z
N LYS A 1 0.32 -11.80 -4.21
CA LYS A 1 -0.44 -12.66 -5.14
C LYS A 1 0.16 -12.66 -6.53
N ILE A 2 0.46 -11.50 -7.14
CA ILE A 2 1.11 -11.40 -8.46
C ILE A 2 2.50 -12.05 -8.43
N ALA A 3 3.29 -11.77 -7.40
CA ALA A 3 4.59 -12.42 -7.21
C ALA A 3 4.48 -13.96 -7.22
N LYS A 4 3.48 -14.51 -6.51
CA LYS A 4 3.21 -15.96 -6.53
C LYS A 4 2.84 -16.46 -7.93
N THR A 5 2.04 -15.71 -8.69
CA THR A 5 1.68 -16.06 -10.08
C THR A 5 2.92 -16.06 -10.99
N LEU A 6 3.87 -15.16 -10.74
CA LEU A 6 5.14 -15.12 -11.46
C LEU A 6 6.17 -16.16 -11.00
N GLY A 7 5.84 -17.00 -10.02
CA GLY A 7 6.74 -18.01 -9.47
C GLY A 7 7.83 -17.45 -8.55
N LEU A 8 7.64 -16.24 -8.03
CA LEU A 8 8.60 -15.56 -7.16
C LEU A 8 8.52 -16.07 -5.72
N PRO A 9 9.64 -16.04 -4.96
CA PRO A 9 9.68 -16.47 -3.58
C PRO A 9 8.92 -15.52 -2.65
N TYR A 10 8.64 -16.00 -1.44
CA TYR A 10 8.14 -15.18 -0.35
C TYR A 10 9.31 -14.54 0.42
N PRO A 11 9.22 -13.25 0.83
CA PRO A 11 8.09 -12.33 0.65
C PRO A 11 8.02 -11.76 -0.78
N GLY A 12 6.82 -11.79 -1.37
CA GLY A 12 6.61 -11.46 -2.79
C GLY A 12 6.85 -9.99 -3.19
N GLY A 13 6.72 -9.04 -2.25
CA GLY A 13 6.94 -7.62 -2.53
C GLY A 13 8.38 -7.31 -2.95
N PRO A 14 9.39 -7.61 -2.11
CA PRO A 14 10.81 -7.42 -2.47
C PRO A 14 11.22 -8.23 -3.71
N ALA A 15 10.74 -9.46 -3.85
CA ALA A 15 11.06 -10.30 -4.99
C ALA A 15 10.51 -9.72 -6.31
N LEU A 16 9.30 -9.14 -6.28
CA LEU A 16 8.72 -8.47 -7.43
C LEU A 16 9.48 -7.18 -7.76
N GLU A 17 9.89 -6.41 -6.78
CA GLU A 17 10.68 -5.20 -6.97
C GLU A 17 12.04 -5.51 -7.61
N ALA A 18 12.73 -6.54 -7.12
CA ALA A 18 14.01 -6.98 -7.68
C ALA A 18 13.87 -7.41 -9.14
N LEU A 19 12.81 -8.16 -9.46
CA LEU A 19 12.53 -8.59 -10.83
C LEU A 19 12.17 -7.39 -11.73
N ALA A 20 11.35 -6.47 -11.25
CA ALA A 20 10.91 -5.27 -11.96
C ALA A 20 12.07 -4.34 -12.33
N ALA A 21 13.17 -4.35 -11.56
CA ALA A 21 14.33 -3.51 -11.82
C ALA A 21 15.03 -3.81 -13.15
N THR A 22 14.82 -5.00 -13.73
CA THR A 22 15.42 -5.44 -15.00
C THR A 22 14.42 -5.44 -16.17
N GLY A 23 13.16 -5.05 -15.92
CA GLY A 23 12.08 -5.12 -16.90
C GLY A 23 11.70 -3.77 -17.51
N ASP A 24 11.04 -3.83 -18.67
CA ASP A 24 10.44 -2.68 -19.32
C ASP A 24 8.97 -2.52 -18.90
N ALA A 25 8.68 -1.46 -18.14
CA ALA A 25 7.33 -1.16 -17.65
C ALA A 25 6.33 -0.78 -18.76
N THR A 26 6.79 -0.50 -19.98
CA THR A 26 5.95 -0.05 -21.09
C THR A 26 5.44 -1.20 -21.97
N ARG A 27 6.02 -2.39 -21.83
CA ARG A 27 5.71 -3.54 -22.68
C ARG A 27 4.29 -4.07 -22.51
N PHE A 28 3.76 -4.03 -21.29
CA PHE A 28 2.41 -4.51 -20.98
C PHE A 28 1.51 -3.39 -20.54
N GLU A 29 0.41 -3.19 -21.26
CA GLU A 29 -0.61 -2.25 -20.85
C GLU A 29 -1.51 -2.87 -19.78
N LEU A 30 -1.54 -2.27 -18.60
CA LEU A 30 -2.36 -2.70 -17.47
C LEU A 30 -3.50 -1.71 -17.21
N PRO A 31 -4.67 -2.20 -16.79
CA PRO A 31 -5.83 -1.34 -16.58
C PRO A 31 -5.60 -0.35 -15.43
N ARG A 32 -5.98 0.90 -15.65
CA ARG A 32 -6.04 1.92 -14.59
C ARG A 32 -7.32 1.73 -13.79
N MET A 33 -7.18 1.29 -12.54
CA MET A 33 -8.32 1.06 -11.67
C MET A 33 -8.95 2.37 -11.20
N LEU A 34 -10.28 2.36 -11.09
CA LEU A 34 -11.07 3.51 -10.60
C LEU A 34 -10.84 4.81 -11.40
N LEU A 35 -10.51 4.69 -12.69
CA LEU A 35 -10.33 5.83 -13.59
C LEU A 35 -11.61 6.69 -13.60
N GLY A 36 -11.44 8.01 -13.48
CA GLY A 36 -12.56 8.97 -13.49
C GLY A 36 -13.30 9.15 -12.15
N ARG A 37 -13.09 8.30 -11.15
CA ARG A 37 -13.66 8.51 -9.81
C ARG A 37 -12.97 9.69 -9.11
N LYS A 38 -13.79 10.50 -8.42
CA LYS A 38 -13.31 11.71 -7.71
C LYS A 38 -12.89 11.47 -6.26
N ASP A 39 -13.13 10.28 -5.72
CA ASP A 39 -12.70 9.88 -4.38
C ASP A 39 -11.20 9.53 -4.31
N CYS A 40 -10.73 9.24 -3.10
CA CYS A 40 -9.35 8.83 -2.85
C CYS A 40 -9.20 7.32 -2.61
N ASP A 41 -10.24 6.52 -2.92
CA ASP A 41 -10.22 5.08 -2.72
C ASP A 41 -9.20 4.37 -3.61
N PHE A 42 -8.63 3.28 -3.11
CA PHE A 42 -7.74 2.40 -3.86
C PHE A 42 -8.42 1.10 -4.25
N SER A 43 -8.09 0.58 -5.43
CA SER A 43 -8.46 -0.77 -5.83
C SER A 43 -7.38 -1.41 -6.70
N PHE A 44 -6.92 -2.57 -6.29
CA PHE A 44 -5.96 -3.38 -7.05
C PHE A 44 -6.57 -4.70 -7.52
N SER A 45 -7.89 -4.88 -7.39
CA SER A 45 -8.55 -6.14 -7.71
C SER A 45 -8.42 -6.47 -9.19
N GLY A 46 -8.79 -5.55 -10.07
CA GLY A 46 -8.68 -5.73 -11.52
C GLY A 46 -7.23 -5.84 -12.02
N LEU A 47 -6.30 -5.12 -11.37
CA LEU A 47 -4.87 -5.22 -11.69
C LEU A 47 -4.35 -6.65 -11.46
N LYS A 48 -4.74 -7.29 -10.35
CA LYS A 48 -4.36 -8.68 -10.06
C LYS A 48 -4.86 -9.64 -11.13
N THR A 49 -6.10 -9.49 -11.56
CA THR A 49 -6.71 -10.35 -12.58
C THR A 49 -6.06 -10.15 -13.95
N ALA A 50 -5.81 -8.89 -14.34
CA ALA A 50 -5.15 -8.59 -15.61
C ALA A 50 -3.72 -9.13 -15.63
N ALA A 51 -2.93 -8.89 -14.57
CA ALA A 51 -1.58 -9.42 -14.48
C ALA A 51 -1.54 -10.96 -14.47
N ALA A 52 -2.49 -11.63 -13.81
CA ALA A 52 -2.56 -13.09 -13.80
C ALA A 52 -2.82 -13.64 -15.23
N ARG A 53 -3.76 -13.02 -15.96
CA ARG A 53 -4.06 -13.42 -17.33
C ARG A 53 -2.85 -13.27 -18.27
N ILE A 54 -2.12 -12.15 -18.16
CA ILE A 54 -0.91 -11.95 -18.96
C ILE A 54 0.15 -12.99 -18.57
N ALA A 55 0.32 -13.28 -17.28
CA ALA A 55 1.31 -14.21 -16.79
C ALA A 55 1.16 -15.64 -17.32
N GLU A 56 -0.07 -16.07 -17.68
CA GLU A 56 -0.35 -17.39 -18.26
C GLU A 56 0.34 -17.59 -19.62
N GLY A 57 0.57 -16.51 -20.38
CA GLY A 57 1.22 -16.56 -21.70
C GLY A 57 2.72 -16.29 -21.71
N LEU A 58 3.35 -16.02 -20.55
CA LEU A 58 4.77 -15.67 -20.50
C LEU A 58 5.66 -16.91 -20.59
N THR A 59 6.64 -16.86 -21.48
CA THR A 59 7.57 -17.97 -21.73
C THR A 59 9.00 -17.70 -21.26
N SER A 60 9.39 -16.43 -21.11
CA SER A 60 10.75 -16.04 -20.78
C SER A 60 10.87 -15.30 -19.44
N HIS A 61 12.07 -15.29 -18.88
CA HIS A 61 12.39 -14.49 -17.68
C HIS A 61 12.26 -12.99 -17.97
N ALA A 62 12.67 -12.51 -19.14
CA ALA A 62 12.57 -11.12 -19.54
C ALA A 62 11.11 -10.64 -19.57
N GLU A 63 10.20 -11.43 -20.14
CA GLU A 63 8.77 -11.10 -20.13
C GLU A 63 8.18 -11.03 -18.71
N ARG A 64 8.63 -11.90 -17.81
CA ARG A 64 8.21 -11.84 -16.40
C ARG A 64 8.73 -10.58 -15.72
N ALA A 65 9.97 -10.14 -16.04
CA ALA A 65 10.53 -8.89 -15.55
C ALA A 65 9.74 -7.68 -16.07
N ASP A 66 9.39 -7.67 -17.35
CA ASP A 66 8.58 -6.61 -17.95
C ASP A 66 7.19 -6.52 -17.32
N LEU A 67 6.54 -7.67 -17.08
CA LEU A 67 5.25 -7.68 -16.40
C LEU A 67 5.38 -7.21 -14.94
N ALA A 68 6.44 -7.59 -14.23
CA ALA A 68 6.71 -7.12 -12.87
C ALA A 68 6.92 -5.60 -12.84
N ALA A 69 7.65 -5.05 -13.80
CA ALA A 69 7.88 -3.61 -13.96
C ALA A 69 6.57 -2.87 -14.27
N ALA A 70 5.76 -3.36 -15.19
CA ALA A 70 4.47 -2.79 -15.54
C ALA A 70 3.50 -2.79 -14.33
N VAL A 71 3.45 -3.88 -13.57
CA VAL A 71 2.64 -3.99 -12.35
C VAL A 71 3.10 -2.98 -11.29
N GLN A 72 4.41 -2.89 -11.04
CA GLN A 72 4.97 -1.94 -10.08
C GLN A 72 4.65 -0.49 -10.48
N ALA A 73 4.81 -0.15 -11.76
CA ALA A 73 4.49 1.17 -12.29
C ALA A 73 2.99 1.50 -12.14
N ALA A 74 2.10 0.55 -12.44
CA ALA A 74 0.66 0.71 -12.28
C ALA A 74 0.25 0.95 -10.82
N ILE A 75 0.85 0.21 -9.87
CA ILE A 75 0.63 0.41 -8.43
C ILE A 75 1.11 1.80 -8.00
N ALA A 76 2.34 2.17 -8.36
CA ALA A 76 2.92 3.47 -8.01
C ALA A 76 2.10 4.63 -8.59
N ALA A 77 1.64 4.50 -9.83
CA ALA A 77 0.81 5.52 -10.49
C ALA A 77 -0.53 5.70 -9.79
N GLN A 78 -1.20 4.63 -9.41
CA GLN A 78 -2.48 4.71 -8.69
C GLN A 78 -2.32 5.32 -7.31
N LEU A 79 -1.31 4.89 -6.56
CA LEU A 79 -1.02 5.46 -5.24
C LEU A 79 -0.72 6.96 -5.35
N ALA A 80 0.10 7.37 -6.33
CA ALA A 80 0.44 8.77 -6.55
C ALA A 80 -0.80 9.60 -6.92
N GLU A 81 -1.63 9.14 -7.85
CA GLU A 81 -2.84 9.87 -8.28
C GLU A 81 -3.81 10.10 -7.11
N ARG A 82 -4.06 9.06 -6.30
CA ARG A 82 -5.00 9.17 -5.16
C ARG A 82 -4.43 10.01 -4.04
N SER A 83 -3.13 9.88 -3.76
CA SER A 83 -2.44 10.72 -2.79
C SER A 83 -2.40 12.19 -3.21
N ASP A 84 -2.17 12.47 -4.49
CA ASP A 84 -2.20 13.82 -5.06
C ASP A 84 -3.56 14.48 -4.81
N ARG A 85 -4.64 13.75 -5.06
CA ARG A 85 -6.02 14.21 -4.83
C ARG A 85 -6.31 14.44 -3.36
N ALA A 86 -5.89 13.51 -2.49
CA ALA A 86 -6.07 13.65 -1.05
C ALA A 86 -5.30 14.86 -0.51
N MET A 87 -4.07 15.07 -0.94
CA MET A 87 -3.27 16.25 -0.58
C MET A 87 -3.91 17.55 -1.05
N ALA A 88 -4.49 17.58 -2.27
CA ALA A 88 -5.21 18.76 -2.76
C ALA A 88 -6.41 19.09 -1.87
N THR A 89 -7.20 18.09 -1.50
CA THR A 89 -8.35 18.26 -0.60
C THR A 89 -7.93 18.73 0.78
N TYR A 90 -6.86 18.12 1.33
CA TYR A 90 -6.32 18.50 2.64
C TYR A 90 -5.81 19.95 2.63
N ALA A 91 -5.01 20.34 1.63
CA ALA A 91 -4.49 21.69 1.51
C ALA A 91 -5.59 22.75 1.40
N ALA A 92 -6.68 22.44 0.68
CA ALA A 92 -7.83 23.34 0.57
C ALA A 92 -8.56 23.55 1.91
N ALA A 93 -8.58 22.52 2.77
CA ALA A 93 -9.23 22.60 4.09
C ALA A 93 -8.32 23.19 5.18
N HIS A 94 -6.99 23.09 5.04
CA HIS A 94 -6.00 23.43 6.08
C HIS A 94 -4.94 24.43 5.54
N GLY A 95 -5.38 25.43 4.80
CA GLY A 95 -4.50 26.47 4.24
C GLY A 95 -3.74 27.22 5.35
N GLY A 96 -2.42 27.39 5.17
CA GLY A 96 -1.55 28.10 6.10
C GLY A 96 -0.84 27.22 7.13
N GLU A 97 -1.14 25.93 7.21
CA GLU A 97 -0.44 24.96 8.07
C GLU A 97 0.77 24.34 7.35
N ALA A 98 1.68 23.75 8.14
CA ALA A 98 2.79 22.97 7.61
C ALA A 98 2.26 21.66 6.99
N LEU A 99 2.25 21.59 5.65
CA LEU A 99 1.74 20.44 4.91
C LEU A 99 2.75 19.29 4.95
N ARG A 100 2.36 18.15 5.53
CA ARG A 100 3.21 16.96 5.64
C ARG A 100 2.48 15.73 5.11
N PHE A 101 3.17 14.97 4.26
CA PHE A 101 2.71 13.68 3.75
C PHE A 101 3.58 12.56 4.31
N VAL A 102 2.96 11.65 5.04
CA VAL A 102 3.66 10.53 5.70
C VAL A 102 3.29 9.23 5.02
N VAL A 103 4.28 8.42 4.69
CA VAL A 103 4.11 7.10 4.08
C VAL A 103 4.83 6.05 4.93
N ALA A 104 4.12 5.03 5.39
CA ALA A 104 4.67 3.97 6.25
C ALA A 104 4.16 2.58 5.81
N GLY A 105 4.66 1.52 6.46
CA GLY A 105 4.30 0.13 6.19
C GLY A 105 5.08 -0.50 5.04
N GLY A 106 4.83 -1.79 4.77
CA GLY A 106 5.61 -2.60 3.82
C GLY A 106 5.64 -2.06 2.39
N VAL A 107 4.58 -1.37 1.94
CA VAL A 107 4.57 -0.75 0.59
C VAL A 107 5.53 0.43 0.51
N ALA A 108 5.74 1.15 1.62
CA ALA A 108 6.69 2.25 1.70
C ALA A 108 8.17 1.80 1.60
N ALA A 109 8.44 0.50 1.73
CA ALA A 109 9.76 -0.07 1.50
C ALA A 109 10.12 -0.15 0.01
N ASN A 110 9.12 -0.24 -0.88
CA ASN A 110 9.35 -0.27 -2.33
C ASN A 110 9.87 1.09 -2.82
N GLN A 111 11.07 1.11 -3.43
CA GLN A 111 11.75 2.33 -3.84
C GLN A 111 11.03 3.08 -4.96
N ALA A 112 10.49 2.36 -5.94
CA ALA A 112 9.76 2.99 -7.05
C ALA A 112 8.48 3.69 -6.55
N VAL A 113 7.75 3.06 -5.64
CA VAL A 113 6.57 3.65 -4.99
C VAL A 113 6.98 4.86 -4.15
N ARG A 114 8.01 4.73 -3.31
CA ARG A 114 8.53 5.80 -2.45
C ARG A 114 8.93 7.03 -3.26
N THR A 115 9.76 6.82 -4.28
CA THR A 115 10.23 7.91 -5.17
C THR A 115 9.06 8.62 -5.85
N ARG A 116 8.09 7.86 -6.36
CA ARG A 116 6.91 8.43 -7.02
C ARG A 116 6.06 9.26 -6.07
N LEU A 117 5.80 8.74 -4.84
CA LEU A 117 5.02 9.45 -3.83
C LEU A 117 5.74 10.69 -3.31
N GLN A 118 7.06 10.62 -3.13
CA GLN A 118 7.87 11.77 -2.75
C GLN A 118 7.80 12.90 -3.79
N ALA A 119 7.97 12.57 -5.07
CA ALA A 119 7.86 13.55 -6.15
C ALA A 119 6.44 14.16 -6.20
N THR A 120 5.41 13.35 -5.98
CA THR A 120 4.01 13.83 -5.93
C THR A 120 3.79 14.80 -4.78
N ALA A 121 4.30 14.47 -3.57
CA ALA A 121 4.18 15.33 -2.39
C ALA A 121 4.91 16.67 -2.60
N GLN A 122 6.14 16.62 -3.10
CA GLN A 122 6.94 17.81 -3.39
C GLN A 122 6.25 18.72 -4.44
N GLY A 123 5.67 18.13 -5.49
CA GLY A 123 4.92 18.87 -6.52
C GLY A 123 3.68 19.60 -5.98
N ARG A 124 3.18 19.18 -4.81
CA ARG A 124 2.08 19.82 -4.07
C ARG A 124 2.53 20.72 -2.92
N GLY A 125 3.83 20.90 -2.73
CA GLY A 125 4.37 21.69 -1.61
C GLY A 125 4.31 20.99 -0.26
N PHE A 126 4.10 19.66 -0.24
CA PHE A 126 4.13 18.87 0.98
C PHE A 126 5.55 18.41 1.30
N SER A 127 5.94 18.48 2.58
CA SER A 127 7.10 17.75 3.06
C SER A 127 6.79 16.25 3.08
N PHE A 128 7.72 15.43 2.56
CA PHE A 128 7.58 13.98 2.54
C PHE A 128 8.34 13.36 3.71
N THR A 129 7.70 12.46 4.44
CA THR A 129 8.31 11.71 5.52
C THR A 129 8.00 10.22 5.38
N ALA A 130 9.02 9.40 5.44
CA ALA A 130 8.87 7.94 5.50
C ALA A 130 9.90 7.38 6.49
N PRO A 131 9.57 6.32 7.26
CA PRO A 131 10.52 5.71 8.17
C PRO A 131 11.69 5.09 7.41
N PRO A 132 12.85 4.86 8.07
CA PRO A 132 13.91 4.01 7.55
C PRO A 132 13.38 2.64 7.12
N LEU A 133 13.97 2.04 6.10
CA LEU A 133 13.47 0.78 5.52
C LEU A 133 13.29 -0.34 6.55
N ALA A 134 14.19 -0.41 7.55
CA ALA A 134 14.13 -1.40 8.63
C ALA A 134 12.85 -1.31 9.47
N TYR A 135 12.18 -0.15 9.50
CA TYR A 135 10.94 0.07 10.25
C TYR A 135 9.69 0.12 9.36
N CYS A 136 9.82 -0.16 8.06
CA CYS A 136 8.68 -0.22 7.14
C CYS A 136 7.91 -1.54 7.22
N THR A 137 8.48 -2.58 7.81
CA THR A 137 7.84 -3.88 8.06
C THR A 137 7.52 -4.06 9.52
N ASP A 138 6.80 -5.13 9.87
CA ASP A 138 6.50 -5.46 11.26
C ASP A 138 7.79 -5.56 12.09
N ASN A 139 7.83 -4.83 13.20
CA ASN A 139 8.99 -4.81 14.09
C ASN A 139 8.57 -4.58 15.54
N ALA A 140 9.33 -5.14 16.47
CA ALA A 140 9.03 -5.04 17.90
C ALA A 140 9.16 -3.60 18.43
N ALA A 141 9.99 -2.74 17.81
CA ALA A 141 10.23 -1.40 18.30
C ALA A 141 8.96 -0.53 18.25
N MET A 142 8.15 -0.63 17.18
CA MET A 142 6.89 0.11 17.07
C MET A 142 5.87 -0.31 18.15
N ILE A 143 5.83 -1.59 18.48
CA ILE A 143 4.92 -2.12 19.51
C ILE A 143 5.41 -1.74 20.91
N ALA A 144 6.73 -1.81 21.14
CA ALA A 144 7.33 -1.39 22.39
C ALA A 144 7.10 0.11 22.66
N LEU A 145 7.24 0.98 21.65
CA LEU A 145 6.94 2.39 21.77
C LEU A 145 5.48 2.64 22.13
N ALA A 146 4.53 2.02 21.40
CA ALA A 146 3.11 2.13 21.71
C ALA A 146 2.77 1.65 23.12
N GLY A 147 3.41 0.54 23.56
CA GLY A 147 3.27 0.02 24.92
C GLY A 147 3.80 0.98 25.96
N ALA A 148 4.97 1.59 25.74
CA ALA A 148 5.56 2.57 26.66
C ALA A 148 4.69 3.83 26.79
N GLU A 149 4.16 4.36 25.69
CA GLU A 149 3.24 5.51 25.71
C GLU A 149 1.94 5.20 26.46
N ARG A 150 1.35 4.03 26.24
CA ARG A 150 0.14 3.57 26.97
C ARG A 150 0.43 3.44 28.47
N LEU A 151 1.56 2.83 28.82
CA LEU A 151 1.96 2.67 30.21
C LEU A 151 2.16 4.02 30.92
N ALA A 152 2.77 4.99 30.24
CA ALA A 152 2.92 6.36 30.77
C ALA A 152 1.58 7.06 31.04
N LEU A 153 0.52 6.69 30.30
CA LEU A 153 -0.86 7.14 30.50
C LEU A 153 -1.63 6.30 31.55
N GLY A 154 -0.98 5.32 32.20
CA GLY A 154 -1.64 4.41 33.15
C GLY A 154 -2.56 3.39 32.48
N ILE A 155 -2.46 3.20 31.16
CA ILE A 155 -3.30 2.26 30.41
C ILE A 155 -2.60 0.92 30.33
N SER A 156 -3.21 -0.12 30.88
CA SER A 156 -2.76 -1.50 30.78
C SER A 156 -3.95 -2.43 30.50
N ASP A 157 -3.69 -3.51 29.82
CA ASP A 157 -4.69 -4.54 29.56
C ASP A 157 -4.41 -5.75 30.48
N PRO A 158 -5.43 -6.54 30.84
CA PRO A 158 -5.25 -7.78 31.60
C PRO A 158 -4.50 -8.83 30.77
N LEU A 159 -3.89 -9.81 31.47
CA LEU A 159 -3.08 -10.86 30.80
C LEU A 159 -3.90 -11.79 29.89
N ASP A 160 -5.21 -11.82 30.05
CA ASP A 160 -6.16 -12.59 29.23
C ASP A 160 -6.77 -11.75 28.09
N ALA A 161 -6.22 -10.56 27.80
CA ALA A 161 -6.67 -9.74 26.68
C ALA A 161 -6.61 -10.50 25.36
N ALA A 162 -7.77 -10.57 24.67
CA ALA A 162 -7.88 -11.31 23.43
C ALA A 162 -7.14 -10.61 22.28
N ALA A 163 -6.33 -11.38 21.53
CA ALA A 163 -5.74 -10.89 20.30
C ALA A 163 -6.82 -10.65 19.23
N ARG A 164 -6.81 -9.46 18.61
CA ARG A 164 -7.75 -9.09 17.55
C ARG A 164 -7.03 -9.11 16.20
N PRO A 165 -7.17 -10.12 15.36
CA PRO A 165 -6.49 -10.22 14.08
C PRO A 165 -7.04 -9.22 13.03
N ARG A 166 -8.19 -8.61 13.30
CA ARG A 166 -8.82 -7.59 12.48
C ARG A 166 -9.35 -6.49 13.39
N TRP A 167 -8.74 -5.33 13.25
CA TRP A 167 -9.13 -4.15 14.01
C TRP A 167 -9.63 -3.08 13.05
N PRO A 168 -10.89 -2.65 13.11
CA PRO A 168 -11.38 -1.54 12.31
C PRO A 168 -10.71 -0.23 12.76
N LEU A 169 -10.36 0.64 11.81
CA LEU A 169 -9.80 1.97 12.11
C LEU A 169 -10.81 2.87 12.81
N ASP A 170 -12.09 2.67 12.55
CA ASP A 170 -13.21 3.37 13.18
C ASP A 170 -14.22 2.32 13.66
N GLU A 171 -14.22 2.07 14.95
CA GLU A 171 -15.11 1.08 15.57
C GLU A 171 -16.60 1.52 15.52
N ALA A 172 -16.85 2.82 15.60
CA ALA A 172 -18.22 3.34 15.55
C ALA A 172 -18.81 3.19 14.14
N ALA A 173 -18.05 3.57 13.11
CA ALA A 173 -18.46 3.38 11.73
C ALA A 173 -18.57 1.90 11.35
N ALA A 174 -17.67 1.05 11.84
CA ALA A 174 -17.72 -0.40 11.61
C ALA A 174 -18.94 -1.06 12.28
N SER A 175 -19.35 -0.57 13.44
CA SER A 175 -20.54 -1.04 14.15
C SER A 175 -21.83 -0.57 13.47
N ALA A 176 -21.84 0.68 12.99
CA ALA A 176 -23.00 1.24 12.27
C ALA A 176 -23.19 0.62 10.87
N ASN A 177 -22.09 0.18 10.25
CA ASN A 177 -22.10 -0.35 8.88
C ASN A 177 -21.17 -1.59 8.78
N PRO A 178 -21.56 -2.75 9.35
CA PRO A 178 -20.73 -3.93 9.38
C PRO A 178 -20.47 -4.43 7.95
N THR A 179 -19.25 -4.24 7.45
CA THR A 179 -18.80 -4.76 6.15
C THR A 179 -18.57 -6.26 6.16
N HIS A 180 -18.60 -6.90 7.35
CA HIS A 180 -18.42 -8.32 7.54
C HIS A 180 -19.74 -9.01 7.84
N VAL A 181 -20.26 -9.72 6.85
CA VAL A 181 -21.35 -10.68 7.07
C VAL A 181 -20.71 -12.02 7.49
N PRO A 182 -21.08 -12.61 8.64
CA PRO A 182 -20.60 -13.92 9.04
C PRO A 182 -20.83 -14.95 7.92
N GLY A 183 -19.79 -15.70 7.54
CA GLY A 183 -19.85 -16.69 6.46
C GLY A 183 -19.41 -16.19 5.08
N ARG A 184 -19.29 -14.90 4.82
CA ARG A 184 -18.71 -14.38 3.58
C ARG A 184 -17.18 -14.39 3.69
N LYS A 185 -16.50 -15.23 2.90
CA LYS A 185 -15.02 -15.19 2.80
C LYS A 185 -14.63 -13.79 2.31
N GLY A 186 -14.19 -12.95 3.23
CA GLY A 186 -13.57 -11.67 2.88
C GLY A 186 -12.34 -11.91 2.03
N ALA A 187 -11.91 -10.89 1.29
CA ALA A 187 -10.64 -10.94 0.57
C ALA A 187 -9.54 -11.34 1.57
N LYS A 188 -8.95 -12.51 1.35
CA LYS A 188 -7.77 -12.90 2.12
C LYS A 188 -6.68 -11.89 1.81
N ALA A 189 -6.17 -11.22 2.85
CA ALA A 189 -4.99 -10.39 2.76
C ALA A 189 -3.80 -11.20 2.24
#